data_6309912aa224910ecc438cb92eea37b1
#
_entry.id   6309912aa224910ecc438cb92eea37b1
#
_cell.length_a   1.000
_cell.length_b   1.000
_cell.length_c   1.000
_cell.angle_alpha   90.00
_cell.angle_beta   90.00
_cell.angle_gamma   90.00
#
_symmetry.space_group_name_H-M   'P 1'
#
loop_
_entity.id
_entity.type
_entity.pdbx_description
1 polymer ?
#
loop_
_entity_poly.entity_id
_entity_poly.type
_entity_poly.pdbx_seq_one_letter_code
_entity_poly.pdbx_strand_id
1 'polypeptide(L)'
;KGWIGGGNTGRNTTIIRSNYLWDASAGLYDHALKIWENLSQELNYNVMFSQRGVMNLAHNLQDVRDLKRRTHANRLNGIDAVWLETDEVKKFCPIINTSQDIRYPVLGGTLQRRAGTARHDAVAWGYARGANEMGVDIIQNCEVKGIKRNGDKVEGLETTKGLIKTKKIG
;
A
#
# COMPACT_ATOMS: atom_id res chain seq x y z
N LYS A 1 17.09 6.15 -11.53
CA LYS A 1 17.37 5.80 -10.13
C LYS A 1 18.50 4.78 -10.04
N GLY A 2 19.23 4.78 -8.90
CA GLY A 2 20.37 3.90 -8.69
C GLY A 2 19.99 2.42 -8.51
N TRP A 3 18.77 2.17 -7.98
CA TRP A 3 18.26 0.82 -7.72
C TRP A 3 16.74 0.75 -7.81
N ILE A 4 16.21 -0.48 -7.94
CA ILE A 4 14.78 -0.76 -7.92
C ILE A 4 14.21 -0.36 -6.55
N GLY A 5 13.11 0.40 -6.55
CA GLY A 5 12.50 0.91 -5.32
C GLY A 5 13.20 2.12 -4.69
N GLY A 6 14.21 2.71 -5.32
CA GLY A 6 14.99 3.86 -4.82
C GLY A 6 14.24 5.21 -4.80
N GLY A 7 12.95 5.23 -5.05
CA GLY A 7 12.07 6.41 -4.97
C GLY A 7 11.21 6.42 -3.72
N ASN A 8 9.91 6.67 -3.90
CA ASN A 8 8.91 6.70 -2.82
C ASN A 8 8.59 5.33 -2.23
N THR A 9 8.92 4.24 -2.92
CA THR A 9 8.70 2.87 -2.46
C THR A 9 9.23 2.65 -1.04
N GLY A 10 10.45 3.07 -0.74
CA GLY A 10 11.07 2.92 0.58
C GLY A 10 10.71 4.00 1.60
N ARG A 11 9.73 4.86 1.31
CA ARG A 11 9.38 6.03 2.13
C ARG A 11 7.92 6.06 2.58
N ASN A 12 7.29 4.90 2.67
CA ASN A 12 5.89 4.76 3.07
C ASN A 12 5.77 3.81 4.27
N THR A 13 4.58 3.77 4.88
CA THR A 13 4.30 2.96 6.06
C THR A 13 3.99 1.50 5.75
N THR A 14 3.95 1.13 4.48
CA THR A 14 3.64 -0.23 4.00
C THR A 14 2.27 -0.80 4.42
N ILE A 15 1.38 0.04 4.92
CA ILE A 15 0.04 -0.37 5.35
C ILE A 15 -0.86 -0.55 4.13
N ILE A 16 -1.43 -1.73 4.00
CA ILE A 16 -2.40 -2.11 2.96
C ILE A 16 -3.77 -2.25 3.62
N ARG A 17 -4.75 -1.46 3.18
CA ARG A 17 -6.09 -1.42 3.77
C ARG A 17 -7.13 -0.90 2.80
N SER A 18 -8.42 -1.16 3.03
CA SER A 18 -9.54 -0.63 2.25
C SER A 18 -10.59 0.12 3.09
N ASN A 19 -10.35 0.31 4.38
CA ASN A 19 -11.29 0.94 5.32
C ASN A 19 -11.35 2.48 5.17
N TYR A 20 -11.61 2.96 3.97
CA TYR A 20 -11.81 4.38 3.67
C TYR A 20 -13.28 4.79 3.90
N LEU A 21 -13.52 6.06 4.19
CA LEU A 21 -14.86 6.58 4.48
C LEU A 21 -15.75 6.65 3.22
N TRP A 22 -15.16 7.05 2.09
CA TRP A 22 -15.88 7.33 0.85
C TRP A 22 -16.02 6.06 0.00
N ASP A 23 -17.22 5.81 -0.53
CA ASP A 23 -17.58 4.61 -1.28
C ASP A 23 -16.63 4.34 -2.46
N ALA A 24 -16.36 5.36 -3.27
CA ALA A 24 -15.45 5.23 -4.40
C ALA A 24 -14.03 4.83 -3.97
N SER A 25 -13.53 5.42 -2.87
CA SER A 25 -12.22 5.07 -2.31
C SER A 25 -12.24 3.66 -1.71
N ALA A 26 -13.27 3.33 -0.93
CA ALA A 26 -13.43 2.00 -0.35
C ALA A 26 -13.47 0.91 -1.43
N GLY A 27 -14.23 1.12 -2.51
CA GLY A 27 -14.32 0.19 -3.63
C GLY A 27 -13.00 0.00 -4.37
N LEU A 28 -12.29 1.10 -4.68
CA LEU A 28 -10.98 1.05 -5.34
C LEU A 28 -9.95 0.29 -4.49
N TYR A 29 -9.87 0.63 -3.19
CA TYR A 29 -8.90 0.00 -2.30
C TYR A 29 -9.28 -1.43 -1.90
N ASP A 30 -10.56 -1.81 -1.90
CA ASP A 30 -10.95 -3.22 -1.72
C ASP A 30 -10.57 -4.06 -2.95
N HIS A 31 -10.75 -3.51 -4.15
CA HIS A 31 -10.24 -4.15 -5.36
C HIS A 31 -8.72 -4.33 -5.30
N ALA A 32 -7.99 -3.28 -4.92
CA ALA A 32 -6.54 -3.37 -4.72
C ALA A 32 -6.15 -4.41 -3.66
N LEU A 33 -6.90 -4.50 -2.55
CA LEU A 33 -6.64 -5.50 -1.50
C LEU A 33 -6.78 -6.93 -2.02
N LYS A 34 -7.77 -7.20 -2.88
CA LYS A 34 -7.93 -8.51 -3.55
C LYS A 34 -6.72 -8.85 -4.45
N ILE A 35 -6.16 -7.85 -5.12
CA ILE A 35 -4.90 -8.03 -5.88
C ILE A 35 -3.76 -8.38 -4.93
N TRP A 36 -3.61 -7.66 -3.81
CA TRP A 36 -2.59 -7.94 -2.79
C TRP A 36 -2.66 -9.36 -2.24
N GLU A 37 -3.86 -9.89 -2.02
CA GLU A 37 -4.09 -11.25 -1.49
C GLU A 37 -3.54 -12.35 -2.41
N ASN A 38 -3.49 -12.10 -3.72
CA ASN A 38 -3.00 -13.05 -4.72
C ASN A 38 -1.62 -12.71 -5.29
N LEU A 39 -1.07 -11.54 -4.98
CA LEU A 39 0.10 -10.98 -5.64
C LEU A 39 1.35 -11.87 -5.55
N SER A 40 1.57 -12.52 -4.41
CA SER A 40 2.72 -13.43 -4.25
C SER A 40 2.65 -14.64 -5.17
N GLN A 41 1.44 -15.14 -5.45
CA GLN A 41 1.23 -16.26 -6.37
C GLN A 41 1.37 -15.79 -7.82
N GLU A 42 0.76 -14.66 -8.17
CA GLU A 42 0.82 -14.08 -9.52
C GLU A 42 2.26 -13.78 -9.95
N LEU A 43 3.07 -13.21 -9.05
CA LEU A 43 4.47 -12.87 -9.32
C LEU A 43 5.43 -14.06 -9.10
N ASN A 44 4.95 -15.20 -8.63
CA ASN A 44 5.81 -16.29 -8.15
C ASN A 44 6.95 -15.78 -7.24
N TYR A 45 6.60 -14.83 -6.37
CA TYR A 45 7.55 -14.13 -5.50
C TYR A 45 6.87 -13.67 -4.20
N ASN A 46 7.42 -14.02 -3.05
CA ASN A 46 6.84 -13.64 -1.77
C ASN A 46 7.02 -12.13 -1.50
N VAL A 47 5.95 -11.36 -1.68
CA VAL A 47 5.90 -9.90 -1.40
C VAL A 47 5.77 -9.62 0.10
N MET A 48 5.77 -10.65 0.94
CA MET A 48 5.68 -10.57 2.40
C MET A 48 4.45 -9.78 2.88
N PHE A 49 3.30 -9.99 2.19
CA PHE A 49 2.03 -9.41 2.63
C PHE A 49 1.51 -10.20 3.84
N SER A 50 1.38 -9.51 4.97
CA SER A 50 0.95 -10.07 6.25
C SER A 50 -0.37 -9.43 6.68
N GLN A 51 -1.46 -10.19 6.56
CA GLN A 51 -2.82 -9.77 6.94
C GLN A 51 -3.05 -9.97 8.44
N ARG A 52 -2.49 -9.07 9.24
CA ARG A 52 -2.66 -9.07 10.71
C ARG A 52 -3.72 -8.08 11.19
N GLY A 53 -4.40 -7.44 10.26
CA GLY A 53 -5.35 -6.39 10.52
C GLY A 53 -4.69 -5.01 10.61
N VAL A 54 -5.53 -3.98 10.44
CA VAL A 54 -5.19 -2.58 10.72
C VAL A 54 -6.23 -2.04 11.69
N MET A 55 -5.77 -1.51 12.81
CA MET A 55 -6.60 -0.95 13.86
C MET A 55 -6.35 0.54 14.01
N ASN A 56 -7.42 1.33 14.09
CA ASN A 56 -7.36 2.75 14.43
C ASN A 56 -8.00 2.93 15.81
N LEU A 57 -7.27 3.51 16.74
CA LEU A 57 -7.72 3.73 18.12
C LEU A 57 -8.46 5.07 18.26
N ALA A 58 -9.46 5.09 19.10
CA ALA A 58 -10.18 6.28 19.53
C ALA A 58 -9.72 6.72 20.91
N HIS A 59 -9.37 7.98 21.07
CA HIS A 59 -8.88 8.54 22.33
C HIS A 59 -9.78 9.63 22.93
N ASN A 60 -10.83 10.01 22.20
CA ASN A 60 -11.84 10.98 22.63
C ASN A 60 -13.19 10.66 21.97
N LEU A 61 -14.25 11.33 22.42
CA LEU A 61 -15.61 11.07 21.92
C LEU A 61 -15.78 11.41 20.42
N GLN A 62 -15.03 12.37 19.91
CA GLN A 62 -15.07 12.69 18.47
C GLN A 62 -14.49 11.55 17.64
N ASP A 63 -13.35 11.00 18.07
CA ASP A 63 -12.75 9.83 17.41
C ASP A 63 -13.71 8.64 17.41
N VAL A 64 -14.38 8.38 18.55
CA VAL A 64 -15.38 7.30 18.67
C VAL A 64 -16.49 7.47 17.64
N ARG A 65 -17.06 8.68 17.53
CA ARG A 65 -18.13 8.98 16.56
C ARG A 65 -17.67 8.80 15.12
N ASP A 66 -16.51 9.35 14.79
CA ASP A 66 -15.97 9.29 13.42
C ASP A 66 -15.57 7.86 13.02
N LEU A 67 -14.93 7.12 13.92
CA LEU A 67 -14.53 5.75 13.63
C LEU A 67 -15.74 4.80 13.58
N LYS A 68 -16.76 4.98 14.43
CA LYS A 68 -18.01 4.22 14.32
C LYS A 68 -18.73 4.53 13.01
N ARG A 69 -18.86 5.81 12.61
CA ARG A 69 -19.43 6.19 11.32
C ARG A 69 -18.68 5.54 10.17
N ARG A 70 -17.35 5.60 10.18
CA ARG A 70 -16.51 4.96 9.15
C ARG A 70 -16.72 3.45 9.12
N THR A 71 -16.77 2.79 10.28
CA THR A 71 -17.04 1.36 10.37
C THR A 71 -18.37 0.98 9.74
N HIS A 72 -19.45 1.75 10.00
CA HIS A 72 -20.73 1.50 9.39
C HIS A 72 -20.73 1.71 7.87
N ALA A 73 -20.14 2.81 7.38
CA ALA A 73 -19.98 3.04 5.94
C ALA A 73 -19.19 1.92 5.27
N ASN A 74 -18.10 1.48 5.87
CA ASN A 74 -17.31 0.36 5.37
C ASN A 74 -18.11 -0.93 5.28
N ARG A 75 -18.91 -1.27 6.30
CA ARG A 75 -19.77 -2.46 6.28
C ARG A 75 -20.83 -2.39 5.19
N LEU A 76 -21.43 -1.22 4.93
CA LEU A 76 -22.35 -1.02 3.81
C LEU A 76 -21.68 -1.28 2.45
N ASN A 77 -20.40 -0.96 2.33
CA ASN A 77 -19.57 -1.21 1.14
C ASN A 77 -18.94 -2.61 1.09
N GLY A 78 -19.32 -3.51 1.99
CA GLY A 78 -18.80 -4.88 2.03
C GLY A 78 -17.39 -5.03 2.59
N ILE A 79 -16.82 -3.97 3.19
CA ILE A 79 -15.50 -4.02 3.84
C ILE A 79 -15.63 -4.69 5.21
N ASP A 80 -14.68 -5.53 5.55
CA ASP A 80 -14.59 -6.30 6.80
C ASP A 80 -14.19 -5.44 8.02
N ALA A 81 -14.84 -4.30 8.20
CA ALA A 81 -14.57 -3.39 9.32
C ALA A 81 -15.48 -3.69 10.51
N VAL A 82 -14.89 -3.74 11.71
CA VAL A 82 -15.62 -3.91 12.97
C VAL A 82 -15.17 -2.87 13.99
N TRP A 83 -16.10 -2.45 14.87
CA TRP A 83 -15.77 -1.68 16.05
C TRP A 83 -15.41 -2.64 17.19
N LEU A 84 -14.36 -2.30 17.93
CA LEU A 84 -13.92 -3.00 19.13
C LEU A 84 -14.06 -2.06 20.33
N GLU A 85 -14.69 -2.55 21.39
CA GLU A 85 -14.67 -1.86 22.69
C GLU A 85 -13.27 -2.02 23.34
N THR A 86 -12.99 -1.23 24.38
CA THR A 86 -11.65 -1.16 25.00
C THR A 86 -11.08 -2.53 25.38
N ASP A 87 -11.91 -3.40 25.97
CA ASP A 87 -11.49 -4.73 26.37
C ASP A 87 -11.16 -5.64 25.18
N GLU A 88 -11.91 -5.48 24.09
CA GLU A 88 -11.65 -6.22 22.83
C GLU A 88 -10.36 -5.72 22.16
N VAL A 89 -10.08 -4.42 22.23
CA VAL A 89 -8.79 -3.84 21.79
C VAL A 89 -7.64 -4.47 22.56
N LYS A 90 -7.76 -4.55 23.90
CA LYS A 90 -6.75 -5.16 24.78
C LYS A 90 -6.55 -6.65 24.45
N LYS A 91 -7.65 -7.37 24.24
CA LYS A 91 -7.61 -8.80 23.88
C LYS A 91 -6.95 -9.03 22.52
N PHE A 92 -7.24 -8.16 21.54
CA PHE A 92 -6.66 -8.26 20.19
C PHE A 92 -5.18 -7.88 20.17
N CYS A 93 -4.78 -6.85 20.92
CA CYS A 93 -3.41 -6.34 21.00
C CYS A 93 -2.99 -6.13 22.46
N PRO A 94 -2.49 -7.18 23.14
CA PRO A 94 -2.20 -7.16 24.58
C PRO A 94 -1.15 -6.15 25.04
N ILE A 95 -0.31 -5.66 24.11
CA ILE A 95 0.74 -4.67 24.43
C ILE A 95 0.18 -3.25 24.61
N ILE A 96 -1.06 -2.96 24.14
CA ILE A 96 -1.67 -1.64 24.25
C ILE A 96 -2.02 -1.39 25.73
N ASN A 97 -1.60 -0.23 26.25
CA ASN A 97 -2.08 0.22 27.55
C ASN A 97 -3.49 0.80 27.42
N THR A 98 -4.45 0.16 28.07
CA THR A 98 -5.87 0.55 28.09
C THR A 98 -6.32 1.12 29.42
N SER A 99 -5.38 1.47 30.32
CA SER A 99 -5.71 2.15 31.58
C SER A 99 -6.43 3.46 31.32
N GLN A 100 -7.34 3.82 32.20
CA GLN A 100 -8.10 5.06 32.09
C GLN A 100 -7.38 6.28 32.72
N ASP A 101 -6.31 6.04 33.44
CA ASP A 101 -5.49 7.05 34.14
C ASP A 101 -4.34 7.60 33.28
N ILE A 102 -4.22 7.16 32.02
CA ILE A 102 -3.23 7.69 31.07
C ILE A 102 -3.74 8.95 30.37
N ARG A 103 -2.82 9.78 29.88
CA ARG A 103 -3.13 11.06 29.23
C ARG A 103 -4.12 10.94 28.05
N TYR A 104 -4.03 9.85 27.29
CA TYR A 104 -4.88 9.57 26.13
C TYR A 104 -5.46 8.15 26.26
N PRO A 105 -6.50 7.96 27.09
CA PRO A 105 -7.10 6.65 27.27
C PRO A 105 -7.69 6.10 25.97
N VAL A 106 -7.64 4.79 25.80
CA VAL A 106 -8.26 4.12 24.66
C VAL A 106 -9.74 3.91 24.98
N LEU A 107 -10.61 4.48 24.15
CA LEU A 107 -12.08 4.37 24.26
C LEU A 107 -12.67 3.31 23.32
N GLY A 108 -11.84 2.62 22.55
CA GLY A 108 -12.19 1.62 21.56
C GLY A 108 -11.40 1.81 20.27
N GLY A 109 -11.78 1.09 19.23
CA GLY A 109 -11.12 1.20 17.95
C GLY A 109 -11.88 0.52 16.81
N THR A 110 -11.55 0.87 15.57
CA THR A 110 -12.02 0.12 14.42
C THR A 110 -10.93 -0.81 13.92
N LEU A 111 -11.29 -2.03 13.57
CA LEU A 111 -10.39 -3.06 13.05
C LEU A 111 -10.86 -3.51 11.67
N GLN A 112 -9.94 -3.53 10.70
CA GLN A 112 -10.11 -4.24 9.44
C GLN A 112 -9.18 -5.45 9.44
N ARG A 113 -9.72 -6.67 9.46
CA ARG A 113 -8.94 -7.91 9.61
C ARG A 113 -8.14 -8.28 8.35
N ARG A 114 -8.73 -8.08 7.17
CA ARG A 114 -8.07 -8.36 5.88
C ARG A 114 -6.94 -7.37 5.55
N ALA A 115 -6.90 -6.23 6.21
CA ALA A 115 -5.80 -5.28 6.09
C ALA A 115 -4.49 -5.84 6.68
N GLY A 116 -3.36 -5.25 6.33
CA GLY A 116 -2.08 -5.71 6.81
C GLY A 116 -0.93 -4.83 6.36
N THR A 117 0.24 -5.43 6.31
CA THR A 117 1.46 -4.77 5.84
C THR A 117 2.18 -5.62 4.81
N ALA A 118 2.86 -5.00 3.84
CA ALA A 118 3.71 -5.69 2.88
C ALA A 118 5.14 -5.12 2.95
N ARG A 119 6.13 -5.90 2.59
CA ARG A 119 7.50 -5.38 2.49
C ARG A 119 7.67 -4.65 1.16
N HIS A 120 7.80 -3.34 1.23
CA HIS A 120 7.87 -2.47 0.06
C HIS A 120 9.04 -2.80 -0.89
N ASP A 121 10.20 -3.21 -0.38
CA ASP A 121 11.32 -3.68 -1.19
C ASP A 121 11.01 -5.02 -1.88
N ALA A 122 10.43 -5.98 -1.16
CA ALA A 122 9.99 -7.25 -1.73
C ALA A 122 8.95 -7.07 -2.83
N VAL A 123 7.99 -6.14 -2.64
CA VAL A 123 7.00 -5.78 -3.67
C VAL A 123 7.69 -5.23 -4.92
N ALA A 124 8.60 -4.25 -4.76
CA ALA A 124 9.31 -3.66 -5.90
C ALA A 124 10.14 -4.71 -6.67
N TRP A 125 10.84 -5.58 -5.95
CA TRP A 125 11.60 -6.68 -6.55
C TRP A 125 10.73 -7.74 -7.20
N GLY A 126 9.59 -8.08 -6.60
CA GLY A 126 8.62 -9.00 -7.18
C GLY A 126 8.11 -8.52 -8.55
N TYR A 127 7.67 -7.27 -8.64
CA TYR A 127 7.26 -6.67 -9.91
C TYR A 127 8.41 -6.55 -10.92
N ALA A 128 9.60 -6.17 -10.48
CA ALA A 128 10.75 -6.07 -11.37
C ALA A 128 11.14 -7.43 -11.94
N ARG A 129 11.13 -8.47 -11.10
CA ARG A 129 11.37 -9.86 -11.56
C ARG A 129 10.32 -10.30 -12.57
N GLY A 130 9.03 -10.12 -12.26
CA GLY A 130 7.94 -10.49 -13.17
C GLY A 130 8.03 -9.73 -14.50
N ALA A 131 8.34 -8.43 -14.48
CA ALA A 131 8.56 -7.67 -15.69
C ALA A 131 9.74 -8.19 -16.52
N ASN A 132 10.86 -8.53 -15.87
CA ASN A 132 12.03 -9.08 -16.54
C ASN A 132 11.73 -10.46 -17.18
N GLU A 133 10.94 -11.31 -16.52
CA GLU A 133 10.48 -12.60 -17.06
C GLU A 133 9.60 -12.42 -18.31
N MET A 134 8.90 -11.29 -18.41
CA MET A 134 8.13 -10.89 -19.61
C MET A 134 8.97 -10.20 -20.69
N GLY A 135 10.30 -10.15 -20.54
CA GLY A 135 11.23 -9.56 -21.50
C GLY A 135 11.45 -8.05 -21.36
N VAL A 136 11.11 -7.45 -20.21
CA VAL A 136 11.41 -6.05 -19.94
C VAL A 136 12.84 -5.89 -19.43
N ASP A 137 13.65 -5.10 -20.14
CA ASP A 137 15.00 -4.74 -19.72
C ASP A 137 14.97 -3.67 -18.62
N ILE A 138 15.49 -3.98 -17.45
CA ILE A 138 15.61 -3.05 -16.32
C ILE A 138 17.05 -2.58 -16.19
N ILE A 139 17.31 -1.34 -16.63
CA ILE A 139 18.66 -0.78 -16.64
C ILE A 139 18.82 0.19 -15.47
N GLN A 140 19.48 -0.28 -14.40
CA GLN A 140 19.80 0.55 -13.23
C GLN A 140 21.02 1.46 -13.51
N ASN A 141 21.13 2.54 -12.74
CA ASN A 141 22.20 3.55 -12.90
C ASN A 141 22.31 4.06 -14.35
N CYS A 142 21.17 4.24 -15.00
CA CYS A 142 21.03 4.77 -16.34
C CYS A 142 20.17 6.04 -16.28
N GLU A 143 20.83 7.18 -16.28
CA GLU A 143 20.15 8.47 -16.25
C GLU A 143 19.79 8.91 -17.66
N VAL A 144 18.51 9.27 -17.87
CA VAL A 144 18.07 9.88 -19.12
C VAL A 144 18.48 11.34 -19.13
N LYS A 145 19.27 11.76 -20.11
CA LYS A 145 19.78 13.12 -20.30
C LYS A 145 18.88 13.92 -21.25
N GLY A 146 18.31 13.27 -22.25
CA GLY A 146 17.49 13.93 -23.25
C GLY A 146 16.67 12.96 -24.09
N ILE A 147 15.76 13.54 -24.87
CA ILE A 147 14.93 12.80 -25.84
C ILE A 147 15.41 13.18 -27.23
N LYS A 148 15.90 12.21 -27.99
CA LYS A 148 16.27 12.40 -29.39
C LYS A 148 15.01 12.39 -30.26
N ARG A 149 14.82 13.44 -31.05
CA ARG A 149 13.69 13.64 -31.94
C ARG A 149 14.14 13.93 -33.38
N ASN A 150 13.29 13.58 -34.30
CA ASN A 150 13.40 14.00 -35.69
C ASN A 150 12.02 14.58 -36.08
N GLY A 151 11.93 15.92 -36.13
CA GLY A 151 10.67 16.60 -36.21
C GLY A 151 9.75 16.22 -35.03
N ASP A 152 8.56 15.74 -35.33
CA ASP A 152 7.56 15.32 -34.31
C ASP A 152 7.70 13.86 -33.88
N LYS A 153 8.67 13.13 -34.42
CA LYS A 153 8.87 11.70 -34.10
C LYS A 153 9.97 11.51 -33.06
N VAL A 154 9.71 10.64 -32.07
CA VAL A 154 10.72 10.17 -31.14
C VAL A 154 11.61 9.13 -31.84
N GLU A 155 12.93 9.29 -31.76
CA GLU A 155 13.92 8.33 -32.25
C GLU A 155 14.59 7.55 -31.10
N GLY A 156 14.65 8.13 -29.89
CA GLY A 156 15.29 7.47 -28.76
C GLY A 156 15.52 8.36 -27.55
N LEU A 157 16.23 7.79 -26.58
CA LEU A 157 16.66 8.43 -25.36
C LEU A 157 18.18 8.52 -25.31
N GLU A 158 18.70 9.71 -25.03
CA GLU A 158 20.10 9.91 -24.67
C GLU A 158 20.28 9.61 -23.19
N THR A 159 21.16 8.69 -22.87
CA THR A 159 21.39 8.25 -21.49
C THR A 159 22.87 8.25 -21.14
N THR A 160 23.18 8.13 -19.84
CA THR A 160 24.55 7.95 -19.36
C THR A 160 25.21 6.66 -19.82
N LYS A 161 24.42 5.72 -20.39
CA LYS A 161 24.89 4.44 -20.94
C LYS A 161 24.80 4.37 -22.47
N GLY A 162 24.57 5.51 -23.11
CA GLY A 162 24.47 5.60 -24.57
C GLY A 162 23.03 5.85 -25.04
N LEU A 163 22.83 5.72 -26.34
CA LEU A 163 21.54 5.95 -26.99
C LEU A 163 20.67 4.69 -26.94
N ILE A 164 19.48 4.82 -26.37
CA ILE A 164 18.45 3.79 -26.41
C ILE A 164 17.44 4.16 -27.51
N LYS A 165 17.39 3.37 -28.58
CA LYS A 165 16.45 3.59 -29.69
C LYS A 165 15.04 3.16 -29.30
N THR A 166 14.08 4.07 -29.40
CA THR A 166 12.66 3.80 -29.13
C THR A 166 11.78 4.77 -29.89
N LYS A 167 10.56 4.34 -30.21
CA LYS A 167 9.55 5.17 -30.88
C LYS A 167 8.50 5.71 -29.89
N LYS A 168 8.45 5.19 -28.65
CA LYS A 168 7.48 5.57 -27.62
C LYS A 168 8.21 5.79 -26.30
N ILE A 169 7.80 6.81 -25.55
CA ILE A 169 8.30 7.17 -24.23
C ILE A 169 7.10 7.45 -23.34
N GLY A 170 7.11 6.95 -22.12
CA GLY A 170 6.12 7.18 -21.08
C GLY A 170 6.74 7.76 -19.80
#